data_5d7b5c7d03ea7e791339c72fba9004a2
#
_entry.id   5d7b5c7d03ea7e791339c72fba9004a2
#
_cell.length_a   1.000
_cell.length_b   1.000
_cell.length_c   1.000
_cell.angle_alpha   90.00
_cell.angle_beta   90.00
_cell.angle_gamma   90.00
#
_symmetry.space_group_name_H-M   'P 1'
#
loop_
_entity.id
_entity.type
_entity.pdbx_description
1 polymer ?
#
loop_
_entity_poly.entity_id
_entity_poly.type
_entity_poly.pdbx_seq_one_letter_code
_entity_poly.pdbx_strand_id
1 'polypeptide(L)'
;MLKKPIKLSYFVLIFSAINLVLYNIPVYSNALDNLDIKTLSGILLFASLTIAALVANALLFYLLLFLFRVFGKWLIVVFFIINAIALYFINTYGVMIDKTMIGNVFNTNFEEASSFFSFTLIVYLVLLGILPSILLFKIKIINPTLKKFFLQVMLTLVFLLSFAYLNSKNWLWIDKNAKTLGSLVMPWCYLVNINLYFRHKNDGNEKQLLLPNATINDHKKSIVILVIGESARSEDFSLYGYKKNTNPLLSKINDIHSYNAESSATYTTAGVKSILEYKDTDKLYEILPNYLFRNHVGVFWRTTNSGEPKVNIKSYQNKEALEKICKGGGCAYDEVLLSGLKEQIMASKENKILVILHTSTSHGPSYYKKYPPQFNKFTPVCESVELANCSKEELTNAYDNTIVYTDYILASLIGELKDLKDYNSCMIFLSDHGESLGEDNLYMHGIPISIAPKQQIDIPFIVWLSDDSKKLKPNEMLSQHHVFHSVLDFLAIKSPIYDQNMSIFKK
;
A
#
# COMPACT_ATOMS: atom_id res chain seq x y z
N MET A 1 21.86 21.00 -35.43
CA MET A 1 21.37 19.60 -35.63
C MET A 1 22.57 18.72 -35.90
N LEU A 2 22.82 17.73 -35.05
CA LEU A 2 23.91 16.77 -35.18
C LEU A 2 23.70 15.87 -36.40
N LYS A 3 24.16 16.33 -37.57
CA LYS A 3 24.12 15.53 -38.83
C LYS A 3 25.17 14.41 -38.84
N LYS A 4 26.20 14.48 -38.00
CA LYS A 4 27.30 13.49 -37.96
C LYS A 4 26.97 12.39 -36.94
N PRO A 5 27.16 11.10 -37.29
CA PRO A 5 27.00 10.00 -36.37
C PRO A 5 28.06 10.08 -35.25
N ILE A 6 27.67 9.72 -34.03
CA ILE A 6 28.55 9.75 -32.85
C ILE A 6 28.88 8.33 -32.38
N LYS A 7 30.04 8.17 -31.72
CA LYS A 7 30.41 6.86 -31.13
C LYS A 7 29.43 6.49 -30.01
N LEU A 8 29.14 5.19 -29.87
CA LEU A 8 28.23 4.67 -28.86
C LEU A 8 28.61 5.14 -27.44
N SER A 9 29.92 5.18 -27.10
CA SER A 9 30.37 5.64 -25.78
C SER A 9 29.99 7.09 -25.46
N TYR A 10 30.10 8.01 -26.43
CA TYR A 10 29.65 9.39 -26.24
C TYR A 10 28.12 9.51 -26.20
N PHE A 11 27.43 8.72 -27.02
CA PHE A 11 25.96 8.68 -27.03
C PHE A 11 25.41 8.30 -25.65
N VAL A 12 25.91 7.21 -25.06
CA VAL A 12 25.43 6.74 -23.76
C VAL A 12 25.75 7.70 -22.64
N LEU A 13 26.91 8.35 -22.64
CA LEU A 13 27.26 9.39 -21.66
C LEU A 13 26.31 10.58 -21.73
N ILE A 14 25.98 11.06 -22.94
CA ILE A 14 25.02 12.16 -23.13
C ILE A 14 23.64 11.76 -22.58
N PHE A 15 23.12 10.58 -22.96
CA PHE A 15 21.78 10.16 -22.51
C PHE A 15 21.73 9.77 -21.05
N SER A 16 22.85 9.31 -20.47
CA SER A 16 22.97 9.11 -19.02
C SER A 16 22.99 10.44 -18.26
N ALA A 17 23.68 11.45 -18.77
CA ALA A 17 23.62 12.80 -18.20
C ALA A 17 22.23 13.40 -18.29
N ILE A 18 21.55 13.24 -19.43
CA ILE A 18 20.14 13.64 -19.58
C ILE A 18 19.26 12.91 -18.56
N ASN A 19 19.45 11.59 -18.38
CA ASN A 19 18.72 10.82 -17.38
C ASN A 19 18.94 11.37 -15.97
N LEU A 20 20.17 11.66 -15.58
CA LEU A 20 20.46 12.19 -14.26
C LEU A 20 19.81 13.56 -14.02
N VAL A 21 19.92 14.46 -15.01
CA VAL A 21 19.39 15.83 -14.87
C VAL A 21 17.87 15.85 -14.86
N LEU A 22 17.22 15.04 -15.70
CA LEU A 22 15.76 15.07 -15.84
C LEU A 22 15.03 14.31 -14.76
N TYR A 23 15.57 13.16 -14.29
CA TYR A 23 14.77 12.26 -13.45
C TYR A 23 15.31 12.05 -12.04
N ASN A 24 16.57 12.44 -11.75
CA ASN A 24 17.17 12.15 -10.44
C ASN A 24 17.22 13.37 -9.50
N ILE A 25 16.40 14.40 -9.75
CA ILE A 25 16.27 15.55 -8.86
C ILE A 25 15.90 15.13 -7.43
N PRO A 26 14.97 14.20 -7.19
CA PRO A 26 14.62 13.76 -5.84
C PRO A 26 15.80 13.11 -5.10
N VAL A 27 16.67 12.37 -5.82
CA VAL A 27 17.89 11.79 -5.25
C VAL A 27 18.85 12.89 -4.76
N TYR A 28 19.01 13.92 -5.59
CA TYR A 28 19.91 15.03 -5.26
C TYR A 28 19.38 15.87 -4.11
N SER A 29 18.07 16.16 -4.09
CA SER A 29 17.43 16.87 -2.98
C SER A 29 17.64 16.09 -1.68
N ASN A 30 17.27 14.81 -1.65
CA ASN A 30 17.44 13.97 -0.46
C ASN A 30 18.91 13.85 -0.02
N ALA A 31 19.85 13.72 -0.98
CA ALA A 31 21.28 13.69 -0.66
C ALA A 31 21.76 15.01 -0.04
N LEU A 32 21.30 16.14 -0.56
CA LEU A 32 21.65 17.48 -0.04
C LEU A 32 21.10 17.72 1.37
N ASP A 33 19.91 17.23 1.67
CA ASP A 33 19.30 17.35 2.99
C ASP A 33 20.03 16.52 4.06
N ASN A 34 20.69 15.42 3.64
CA ASN A 34 21.38 14.48 4.52
C ASN A 34 22.91 14.61 4.51
N LEU A 35 23.49 15.48 3.68
CA LEU A 35 24.92 15.73 3.57
C LEU A 35 25.26 17.16 4.00
N ASP A 36 26.30 17.30 4.80
CA ASP A 36 26.88 18.63 5.05
C ASP A 36 27.75 19.07 3.87
N ILE A 37 27.11 19.64 2.86
CA ILE A 37 27.77 20.17 1.66
C ILE A 37 28.69 21.37 1.90
N LYS A 38 28.75 21.92 3.13
CA LYS A 38 29.73 22.94 3.49
C LYS A 38 31.11 22.34 3.76
N THR A 39 31.17 21.02 3.93
CA THR A 39 32.41 20.28 4.13
C THR A 39 32.95 19.71 2.80
N LEU A 40 34.24 19.65 2.65
CA LEU A 40 34.88 19.00 1.49
C LEU A 40 34.46 17.53 1.37
N SER A 41 34.31 16.84 2.50
CA SER A 41 33.84 15.45 2.55
C SER A 41 32.45 15.28 1.98
N GLY A 42 31.49 16.15 2.35
CA GLY A 42 30.13 16.14 1.82
C GLY A 42 30.08 16.42 0.31
N ILE A 43 30.84 17.42 -0.17
CA ILE A 43 30.97 17.72 -1.60
C ILE A 43 31.51 16.50 -2.37
N LEU A 44 32.58 15.88 -1.87
CA LEU A 44 33.22 14.73 -2.52
C LEU A 44 32.27 13.51 -2.54
N LEU A 45 31.51 13.29 -1.47
CA LEU A 45 30.53 12.21 -1.43
C LEU A 45 29.38 12.45 -2.42
N PHE A 46 28.84 13.66 -2.47
CA PHE A 46 27.79 14.03 -3.44
C PHE A 46 28.26 13.86 -4.89
N ALA A 47 29.48 14.34 -5.21
CA ALA A 47 30.09 14.14 -6.51
C ALA A 47 30.31 12.66 -6.82
N SER A 48 30.73 11.87 -5.82
CA SER A 48 30.90 10.43 -5.97
C SER A 48 29.62 9.70 -6.30
N LEU A 49 28.52 10.00 -5.61
CA LEU A 49 27.19 9.42 -5.90
C LEU A 49 26.75 9.76 -7.33
N THR A 50 26.94 11.02 -7.74
CA THR A 50 26.59 11.49 -9.10
C THR A 50 27.41 10.78 -10.17
N ILE A 51 28.73 10.65 -9.99
CA ILE A 51 29.63 9.95 -10.94
C ILE A 51 29.28 8.46 -11.01
N ALA A 52 29.04 7.81 -9.87
CA ALA A 52 28.65 6.41 -9.83
C ALA A 52 27.35 6.17 -10.60
N ALA A 53 26.33 7.00 -10.37
CA ALA A 53 25.05 6.92 -11.07
C ALA A 53 25.19 7.18 -12.58
N LEU A 54 26.01 8.19 -12.99
CA LEU A 54 26.29 8.46 -14.38
C LEU A 54 26.91 7.26 -15.09
N VAL A 55 27.95 6.68 -14.49
CA VAL A 55 28.71 5.58 -15.10
C VAL A 55 27.87 4.29 -15.11
N ALA A 56 27.09 4.03 -14.05
CA ALA A 56 26.19 2.88 -14.00
C ALA A 56 25.10 2.98 -15.09
N ASN A 57 24.47 4.16 -15.27
CA ASN A 57 23.49 4.39 -16.33
C ASN A 57 24.12 4.29 -17.72
N ALA A 58 25.33 4.82 -17.89
CA ALA A 58 26.08 4.73 -19.16
C ALA A 58 26.40 3.28 -19.50
N LEU A 59 26.79 2.46 -18.53
CA LEU A 59 27.03 1.03 -18.72
C LEU A 59 25.74 0.30 -19.14
N LEU A 60 24.64 0.55 -18.44
CA LEU A 60 23.34 -0.04 -18.77
C LEU A 60 22.92 0.29 -20.22
N PHE A 61 22.96 1.57 -20.60
CA PHE A 61 22.58 2.00 -21.95
C PHE A 61 23.57 1.47 -23.01
N TYR A 62 24.86 1.36 -22.67
CA TYR A 62 25.89 0.81 -23.55
C TYR A 62 25.62 -0.67 -23.87
N LEU A 63 25.30 -1.46 -22.84
CA LEU A 63 24.93 -2.87 -22.99
C LEU A 63 23.68 -3.03 -23.85
N LEU A 64 22.60 -2.28 -23.54
CA LEU A 64 21.34 -2.36 -24.28
C LEU A 64 21.49 -2.01 -25.76
N LEU A 65 22.21 -0.91 -26.07
CA LEU A 65 22.35 -0.45 -27.45
C LEU A 65 23.31 -1.31 -28.26
N PHE A 66 24.35 -1.88 -27.63
CA PHE A 66 25.25 -2.79 -28.32
C PHE A 66 24.60 -4.13 -28.63
N LEU A 67 23.94 -4.73 -27.63
CA LEU A 67 23.34 -6.07 -27.74
C LEU A 67 22.07 -6.07 -28.62
N PHE A 68 21.20 -5.07 -28.43
CA PHE A 68 19.89 -5.03 -29.07
C PHE A 68 19.75 -3.97 -30.18
N ARG A 69 20.79 -3.18 -30.44
CA ARG A 69 20.84 -2.16 -31.50
C ARG A 69 19.60 -1.23 -31.50
N VAL A 70 18.78 -1.31 -32.56
CA VAL A 70 17.55 -0.48 -32.70
C VAL A 70 16.55 -0.79 -31.60
N PHE A 71 16.37 -2.07 -31.26
CA PHE A 71 15.49 -2.47 -30.17
C PHE A 71 15.99 -1.93 -28.80
N GLY A 72 17.32 -1.82 -28.61
CA GLY A 72 17.90 -1.16 -27.45
C GLY A 72 17.46 0.30 -27.27
N LYS A 73 17.24 1.03 -28.38
CA LYS A 73 16.66 2.39 -28.30
C LYS A 73 15.24 2.36 -27.76
N TRP A 74 14.40 1.41 -28.18
CA TRP A 74 13.05 1.25 -27.65
C TRP A 74 13.01 0.90 -26.17
N LEU A 75 13.96 0.09 -25.69
CA LEU A 75 14.10 -0.18 -24.27
C LEU A 75 14.43 1.09 -23.47
N ILE A 76 15.29 1.96 -24.00
CA ILE A 76 15.58 3.26 -23.36
C ILE A 76 14.37 4.18 -23.39
N VAL A 77 13.56 4.16 -24.44
CA VAL A 77 12.27 4.89 -24.49
C VAL A 77 11.34 4.39 -23.37
N VAL A 78 11.23 3.08 -23.18
CA VAL A 78 10.44 2.51 -22.07
C VAL A 78 10.96 3.04 -20.73
N PHE A 79 12.28 3.10 -20.53
CA PHE A 79 12.83 3.71 -19.31
C PHE A 79 12.46 5.17 -19.15
N PHE A 80 12.50 5.98 -20.20
CA PHE A 80 12.10 7.40 -20.12
C PHE A 80 10.63 7.56 -19.77
N ILE A 81 9.77 6.71 -20.31
CA ILE A 81 8.32 6.72 -19.99
C ILE A 81 8.12 6.31 -18.52
N ILE A 82 8.73 5.22 -18.07
CA ILE A 82 8.61 4.75 -16.68
C ILE A 82 9.21 5.78 -15.71
N ASN A 83 10.36 6.37 -16.04
CA ASN A 83 10.98 7.42 -15.24
C ASN A 83 10.06 8.65 -15.12
N ALA A 84 9.39 9.05 -16.20
CA ALA A 84 8.46 10.18 -16.19
C ALA A 84 7.27 9.92 -15.26
N ILE A 85 6.69 8.70 -15.32
CA ILE A 85 5.61 8.27 -14.43
C ILE A 85 6.11 8.21 -12.97
N ALA A 86 7.24 7.54 -12.72
CA ALA A 86 7.80 7.42 -11.39
C ALA A 86 8.11 8.78 -10.77
N LEU A 87 8.70 9.70 -11.55
CA LEU A 87 9.00 11.05 -11.09
C LEU A 87 7.72 11.85 -10.78
N TYR A 88 6.65 11.68 -11.58
CA TYR A 88 5.35 12.27 -11.26
C TYR A 88 4.84 11.80 -9.89
N PHE A 89 4.84 10.49 -9.64
CA PHE A 89 4.39 9.95 -8.36
C PHE A 89 5.26 10.38 -7.18
N ILE A 90 6.58 10.39 -7.34
CA ILE A 90 7.52 10.87 -6.31
C ILE A 90 7.24 12.34 -5.97
N ASN A 91 7.09 13.20 -6.99
CA ASN A 91 6.93 14.64 -6.77
C ASN A 91 5.53 15.01 -6.28
N THR A 92 4.49 14.25 -6.68
CA THR A 92 3.09 14.57 -6.37
C THR A 92 2.65 14.00 -5.03
N TYR A 93 3.12 12.80 -4.70
CA TYR A 93 2.65 12.07 -3.52
C TYR A 93 3.76 11.78 -2.49
N GLY A 94 5.02 12.09 -2.79
CA GLY A 94 6.15 11.81 -1.90
C GLY A 94 6.52 10.33 -1.80
N VAL A 95 6.01 9.47 -2.69
CA VAL A 95 6.23 8.02 -2.63
C VAL A 95 7.67 7.62 -2.93
N MET A 96 8.10 6.50 -2.38
CA MET A 96 9.38 5.86 -2.65
C MET A 96 9.17 4.61 -3.50
N ILE A 97 9.94 4.45 -4.59
CA ILE A 97 9.84 3.28 -5.47
C ILE A 97 10.64 2.13 -4.89
N ASP A 98 10.18 1.61 -3.79
CA ASP A 98 10.77 0.42 -3.13
C ASP A 98 10.02 -0.88 -3.52
N LYS A 99 10.41 -2.00 -2.92
CA LYS A 99 9.79 -3.31 -3.17
C LYS A 99 8.29 -3.30 -2.84
N THR A 100 7.87 -2.55 -1.85
CA THR A 100 6.45 -2.50 -1.42
C THR A 100 5.62 -1.71 -2.40
N MET A 101 6.11 -0.56 -2.86
CA MET A 101 5.47 0.22 -3.91
C MET A 101 5.37 -0.55 -5.24
N ILE A 102 6.39 -1.32 -5.60
CA ILE A 102 6.33 -2.24 -6.75
C ILE A 102 5.22 -3.27 -6.56
N GLY A 103 5.06 -3.80 -5.34
CA GLY A 103 3.96 -4.70 -4.99
C GLY A 103 2.59 -4.04 -5.18
N ASN A 104 2.42 -2.81 -4.73
CA ASN A 104 1.19 -2.04 -4.94
C ASN A 104 0.90 -1.88 -6.43
N VAL A 105 1.87 -1.45 -7.24
CA VAL A 105 1.70 -1.30 -8.70
C VAL A 105 1.23 -2.60 -9.37
N PHE A 106 1.76 -3.76 -8.98
CA PHE A 106 1.34 -5.04 -9.56
C PHE A 106 -0.01 -5.56 -9.05
N ASN A 107 -0.47 -5.07 -7.91
CA ASN A 107 -1.76 -5.47 -7.32
C ASN A 107 -2.87 -4.44 -7.57
N THR A 108 -2.55 -3.22 -8.01
CA THR A 108 -3.51 -2.17 -8.35
C THR A 108 -4.40 -2.60 -9.52
N ASN A 109 -5.71 -2.48 -9.35
CA ASN A 109 -6.68 -2.72 -10.40
C ASN A 109 -6.88 -1.49 -11.31
N PHE A 110 -7.65 -1.63 -12.40
CA PHE A 110 -7.85 -0.56 -13.36
C PHE A 110 -8.60 0.65 -12.79
N GLU A 111 -9.60 0.42 -11.92
CA GLU A 111 -10.39 1.49 -11.29
C GLU A 111 -9.49 2.38 -10.42
N GLU A 112 -8.65 1.75 -9.61
CA GLU A 112 -7.66 2.42 -8.77
C GLU A 112 -6.60 3.15 -9.62
N ALA A 113 -5.98 2.47 -10.59
CA ALA A 113 -4.97 3.08 -11.47
C ALA A 113 -5.53 4.29 -12.22
N SER A 114 -6.79 4.23 -12.69
CA SER A 114 -7.44 5.32 -13.40
C SER A 114 -7.74 6.54 -12.52
N SER A 115 -7.87 6.34 -11.20
CA SER A 115 -8.12 7.43 -10.24
C SER A 115 -6.94 8.40 -10.11
N PHE A 116 -5.72 7.98 -10.50
CA PHE A 116 -4.52 8.83 -10.50
C PHE A 116 -4.34 9.65 -11.79
N PHE A 117 -5.24 9.52 -12.76
CA PHE A 117 -5.10 10.24 -14.03
C PHE A 117 -5.27 11.75 -13.84
N SER A 118 -4.26 12.52 -14.25
CA SER A 118 -4.25 13.97 -14.20
C SER A 118 -3.66 14.58 -15.46
N PHE A 119 -3.94 15.87 -15.72
CA PHE A 119 -3.30 16.61 -16.80
C PHE A 119 -1.79 16.76 -16.58
N THR A 120 -1.35 16.92 -15.35
CA THR A 120 0.07 17.02 -14.98
C THR A 120 0.82 15.74 -15.34
N LEU A 121 0.22 14.55 -15.12
CA LEU A 121 0.82 13.30 -15.59
C LEU A 121 1.07 13.29 -17.10
N ILE A 122 0.14 13.82 -17.90
CA ILE A 122 0.32 13.94 -19.36
C ILE A 122 1.50 14.87 -19.66
N VAL A 123 1.61 16.00 -18.97
CA VAL A 123 2.74 16.93 -19.13
C VAL A 123 4.07 16.24 -18.83
N TYR A 124 4.18 15.47 -17.74
CA TYR A 124 5.36 14.67 -17.43
C TYR A 124 5.69 13.67 -18.54
N LEU A 125 4.70 12.93 -19.05
CA LEU A 125 4.88 11.97 -20.14
C LEU A 125 5.37 12.64 -21.42
N VAL A 126 4.81 13.79 -21.78
CA VAL A 126 5.21 14.51 -23.00
C VAL A 126 6.61 15.10 -22.85
N LEU A 127 6.88 15.85 -21.79
CA LEU A 127 8.13 16.57 -21.62
C LEU A 127 9.31 15.65 -21.28
N LEU A 128 9.07 14.64 -20.44
CA LEU A 128 10.13 13.77 -19.90
C LEU A 128 10.14 12.39 -20.58
N GLY A 129 9.02 11.89 -21.06
CA GLY A 129 8.96 10.60 -21.78
C GLY A 129 9.21 10.78 -23.30
N ILE A 130 8.36 11.55 -23.97
CA ILE A 130 8.33 11.63 -25.45
C ILE A 130 9.47 12.50 -26.00
N LEU A 131 9.70 13.70 -25.48
CA LEU A 131 10.72 14.61 -26.03
C LEU A 131 12.14 14.03 -26.00
N PRO A 132 12.64 13.45 -24.88
CA PRO A 132 13.95 12.80 -24.86
C PRO A 132 14.01 11.60 -25.80
N SER A 133 12.90 10.87 -25.96
CA SER A 133 12.80 9.74 -26.89
C SER A 133 12.94 10.16 -28.36
N ILE A 134 12.36 11.29 -28.73
CA ILE A 134 12.54 11.85 -30.07
C ILE A 134 14.00 12.20 -30.34
N LEU A 135 14.70 12.79 -29.34
CA LEU A 135 16.13 13.08 -29.44
C LEU A 135 16.97 11.82 -29.61
N LEU A 136 16.62 10.75 -28.89
CA LEU A 136 17.29 9.45 -28.96
C LEU A 136 17.29 8.88 -30.38
N PHE A 137 16.18 9.02 -31.12
CA PHE A 137 16.08 8.49 -32.49
C PHE A 137 16.73 9.40 -33.54
N LYS A 138 16.81 10.71 -33.31
CA LYS A 138 17.44 11.67 -34.25
C LYS A 138 18.94 11.50 -34.40
N ILE A 139 19.61 10.83 -33.44
CA ILE A 139 21.08 10.68 -33.44
C ILE A 139 21.46 9.31 -33.99
N LYS A 140 22.33 9.30 -35.00
CA LYS A 140 22.92 8.08 -35.56
C LYS A 140 24.11 7.64 -34.70
N ILE A 141 24.25 6.34 -34.45
CA ILE A 141 25.26 5.74 -33.60
C ILE A 141 26.27 4.97 -34.43
N ILE A 142 27.55 5.10 -34.11
CA ILE A 142 28.63 4.25 -34.60
C ILE A 142 28.91 3.22 -33.53
N ASN A 143 28.62 1.95 -33.82
CA ASN A 143 28.88 0.83 -32.90
C ASN A 143 30.37 0.48 -32.87
N PRO A 144 30.91 0.12 -31.70
CA PRO A 144 32.26 -0.38 -31.59
C PRO A 144 32.41 -1.80 -32.13
N THR A 145 33.64 -2.22 -32.40
CA THR A 145 33.96 -3.62 -32.66
C THR A 145 33.78 -4.44 -31.37
N LEU A 146 33.59 -5.77 -31.51
CA LEU A 146 33.38 -6.68 -30.37
C LEU A 146 34.52 -6.59 -29.33
N LYS A 147 35.78 -6.51 -29.79
CA LYS A 147 36.95 -6.34 -28.90
C LYS A 147 36.85 -5.04 -28.10
N LYS A 148 36.53 -3.92 -28.76
CA LYS A 148 36.38 -2.63 -28.11
C LYS A 148 35.19 -2.63 -27.13
N PHE A 149 34.10 -3.32 -27.46
CA PHE A 149 32.97 -3.48 -26.57
C PHE A 149 33.39 -4.15 -25.26
N PHE A 150 33.97 -5.33 -25.30
CA PHE A 150 34.39 -6.06 -24.10
C PHE A 150 35.43 -5.27 -23.31
N LEU A 151 36.40 -4.62 -23.98
CA LEU A 151 37.39 -3.79 -23.30
C LEU A 151 36.73 -2.62 -22.56
N GLN A 152 35.77 -1.92 -23.18
CA GLN A 152 35.10 -0.79 -22.55
C GLN A 152 34.22 -1.26 -21.37
N VAL A 153 33.50 -2.36 -21.50
CA VAL A 153 32.73 -2.94 -20.38
C VAL A 153 33.66 -3.30 -19.22
N MET A 154 34.76 -4.01 -19.50
CA MET A 154 35.71 -4.39 -18.47
C MET A 154 36.34 -3.16 -17.77
N LEU A 155 36.77 -2.17 -18.54
CA LEU A 155 37.32 -0.92 -17.96
C LEU A 155 36.31 -0.17 -17.12
N THR A 156 35.04 -0.14 -17.54
CA THR A 156 33.95 0.51 -16.77
C THR A 156 33.67 -0.24 -15.48
N LEU A 157 33.65 -1.58 -15.49
CA LEU A 157 33.50 -2.37 -14.28
C LEU A 157 34.66 -2.21 -13.31
N VAL A 158 35.90 -2.25 -13.82
CA VAL A 158 37.10 -1.98 -13.01
C VAL A 158 37.06 -0.57 -12.41
N PHE A 159 36.64 0.42 -13.20
CA PHE A 159 36.45 1.78 -12.70
C PHE A 159 35.43 1.81 -11.56
N LEU A 160 34.24 1.23 -11.73
CA LEU A 160 33.19 1.22 -10.71
C LEU A 160 33.64 0.52 -9.42
N LEU A 161 34.32 -0.63 -9.53
CA LEU A 161 34.85 -1.35 -8.37
C LEU A 161 35.95 -0.54 -7.64
N SER A 162 36.89 0.01 -8.39
CA SER A 162 37.96 0.86 -7.83
C SER A 162 37.37 2.12 -7.19
N PHE A 163 36.35 2.70 -7.83
CA PHE A 163 35.69 3.89 -7.33
C PHE A 163 34.91 3.61 -6.05
N ALA A 164 34.21 2.46 -5.96
CA ALA A 164 33.57 2.00 -4.74
C ALA A 164 34.59 1.79 -3.61
N TYR A 165 35.73 1.15 -3.91
CA TYR A 165 36.79 0.94 -2.94
C TYR A 165 37.39 2.26 -2.41
N LEU A 166 37.66 3.23 -3.28
CA LEU A 166 38.14 4.56 -2.90
C LEU A 166 37.14 5.33 -2.01
N ASN A 167 35.84 5.06 -2.16
CA ASN A 167 34.79 5.63 -1.35
C ASN A 167 34.43 4.79 -0.10
N SER A 168 35.24 3.80 0.26
CA SER A 168 34.96 2.89 1.39
C SER A 168 34.79 3.61 2.72
N LYS A 169 35.40 4.75 2.94
CA LYS A 169 35.24 5.59 4.14
C LYS A 169 33.80 6.13 4.29
N ASN A 170 33.04 6.21 3.21
CA ASN A 170 31.69 6.74 3.16
C ASN A 170 30.63 5.63 3.22
N TRP A 171 31.03 4.37 3.29
CA TRP A 171 30.09 3.25 3.22
C TRP A 171 29.07 3.26 4.36
N LEU A 172 29.46 3.66 5.55
CA LEU A 172 28.50 3.75 6.68
C LEU A 172 27.39 4.75 6.39
N TRP A 173 27.70 5.90 5.79
CA TRP A 173 26.69 6.87 5.39
C TRP A 173 25.83 6.33 4.22
N ILE A 174 26.49 5.69 3.23
CA ILE A 174 25.80 5.09 2.08
C ILE A 174 24.85 3.99 2.57
N ASP A 175 25.27 3.11 3.47
CA ASP A 175 24.45 2.03 4.01
C ASP A 175 23.24 2.58 4.77
N LYS A 176 23.44 3.57 5.64
CA LYS A 176 22.37 4.24 6.37
C LYS A 176 21.30 4.85 5.44
N ASN A 177 21.70 5.39 4.29
CA ASN A 177 20.80 6.05 3.34
C ASN A 177 20.46 5.17 2.12
N ALA A 178 20.98 3.95 2.04
CA ALA A 178 20.87 3.08 0.86
C ALA A 178 19.44 2.77 0.47
N LYS A 179 18.56 2.55 1.45
CA LYS A 179 17.15 2.25 1.22
C LYS A 179 16.45 3.44 0.55
N THR A 180 16.62 4.64 1.10
CA THR A 180 16.00 5.86 0.57
C THR A 180 16.57 6.24 -0.80
N LEU A 181 17.90 6.32 -0.93
CA LEU A 181 18.53 6.63 -2.22
C LEU A 181 18.23 5.57 -3.27
N GLY A 182 18.25 4.29 -2.89
CA GLY A 182 17.95 3.17 -3.78
C GLY A 182 16.50 3.15 -4.28
N SER A 183 15.58 3.73 -3.54
CA SER A 183 14.18 3.87 -3.96
C SER A 183 13.90 5.10 -4.82
N LEU A 184 14.88 6.00 -4.99
CA LEU A 184 14.75 7.24 -5.76
C LEU A 184 15.60 7.26 -7.04
N VAL A 185 16.69 6.49 -7.09
CA VAL A 185 17.67 6.53 -8.20
C VAL A 185 17.15 5.84 -9.47
N MET A 186 16.80 6.61 -10.50
CA MET A 186 16.23 6.09 -11.76
C MET A 186 17.31 5.80 -12.82
N PRO A 187 17.19 4.65 -13.52
CA PRO A 187 16.13 3.65 -13.51
C PRO A 187 16.30 2.52 -12.48
N TRP A 188 17.31 2.56 -11.63
CA TRP A 188 17.72 1.47 -10.74
C TRP A 188 16.70 1.16 -9.67
N CYS A 189 15.95 2.16 -9.17
CA CYS A 189 14.94 1.97 -8.13
C CYS A 189 13.93 0.90 -8.53
N TYR A 190 13.30 0.99 -9.70
CA TYR A 190 12.32 -0.01 -10.12
C TYR A 190 12.98 -1.29 -10.67
N LEU A 191 14.15 -1.23 -11.34
CA LEU A 191 14.82 -2.42 -11.85
C LEU A 191 15.24 -3.38 -10.72
N VAL A 192 15.81 -2.83 -9.65
CA VAL A 192 16.21 -3.62 -8.48
C VAL A 192 14.99 -4.10 -7.71
N ASN A 193 14.04 -3.22 -7.43
CA ASN A 193 12.89 -3.54 -6.58
C ASN A 193 11.89 -4.49 -7.26
N ILE A 194 11.73 -4.46 -8.59
CA ILE A 194 10.98 -5.49 -9.34
C ILE A 194 11.62 -6.87 -9.12
N ASN A 195 12.95 -6.97 -9.23
CA ASN A 195 13.64 -8.25 -9.01
C ASN A 195 13.45 -8.73 -7.55
N LEU A 196 13.58 -7.83 -6.57
CA LEU A 196 13.34 -8.14 -5.15
C LEU A 196 11.91 -8.59 -4.91
N TYR A 197 10.92 -7.90 -5.49
CA TYR A 197 9.51 -8.26 -5.39
C TYR A 197 9.24 -9.68 -5.91
N PHE A 198 9.70 -10.00 -7.13
CA PHE A 198 9.46 -11.33 -7.70
C PHE A 198 10.24 -12.45 -7.00
N ARG A 199 11.43 -12.18 -6.46
CA ARG A 199 12.13 -13.15 -5.60
C ARG A 199 11.29 -13.47 -4.37
N HIS A 200 10.85 -12.48 -3.62
CA HIS A 200 10.00 -12.69 -2.45
C HIS A 200 8.63 -13.31 -2.79
N LYS A 201 8.05 -12.97 -3.95
CA LYS A 201 6.80 -13.59 -4.42
C LYS A 201 7.00 -15.07 -4.77
N ASN A 202 8.13 -15.44 -5.31
CA ASN A 202 8.47 -16.85 -5.58
C ASN A 202 8.75 -17.62 -4.29
N ASP A 203 9.40 -16.98 -3.31
CA ASP A 203 9.57 -17.53 -1.96
C ASP A 203 8.19 -17.66 -1.26
N GLY A 204 7.24 -16.73 -1.52
CA GLY A 204 5.85 -16.75 -1.04
C GLY A 204 4.91 -17.72 -1.77
N ASN A 205 5.33 -18.32 -2.88
CA ASN A 205 4.65 -19.47 -3.49
C ASN A 205 4.92 -20.79 -2.74
N GLU A 206 5.66 -20.75 -1.65
CA GLU A 206 5.75 -21.85 -0.72
C GLU A 206 4.34 -22.22 -0.21
N LYS A 207 4.10 -23.52 -0.12
CA LYS A 207 2.85 -24.08 0.38
C LYS A 207 2.58 -23.52 1.76
N GLN A 208 1.45 -22.83 1.94
CA GLN A 208 1.05 -22.31 3.25
C GLN A 208 1.15 -23.42 4.32
N LEU A 209 1.81 -23.11 5.42
CA LEU A 209 1.91 -24.01 6.55
C LEU A 209 0.54 -24.07 7.26
N LEU A 210 -0.04 -25.26 7.31
CA LEU A 210 -1.29 -25.45 8.03
C LEU A 210 -1.07 -25.29 9.52
N LEU A 211 -1.97 -24.55 10.16
CA LEU A 211 -2.03 -24.48 11.61
C LEU A 211 -2.61 -25.77 12.20
N PRO A 212 -2.32 -26.10 13.46
CA PRO A 212 -2.94 -27.26 14.15
C PRO A 212 -4.47 -27.16 14.11
N ASN A 213 -5.14 -28.31 14.00
CA ASN A 213 -6.61 -28.32 13.97
C ASN A 213 -7.20 -27.69 15.24
N ALA A 214 -8.30 -26.98 15.06
CA ALA A 214 -9.11 -26.46 16.15
C ALA A 214 -10.25 -27.42 16.48
N THR A 215 -10.88 -27.22 17.65
CA THR A 215 -12.08 -27.93 18.09
C THR A 215 -13.18 -26.95 18.51
N ILE A 216 -14.41 -27.25 18.14
CA ILE A 216 -15.59 -26.47 18.48
C ILE A 216 -16.46 -27.33 19.41
N ASN A 217 -16.46 -27.00 20.69
CA ASN A 217 -17.24 -27.74 21.69
C ASN A 217 -18.51 -26.99 22.13
N ASP A 218 -18.61 -25.71 21.77
CA ASP A 218 -19.76 -24.87 22.07
C ASP A 218 -20.70 -24.81 20.86
N HIS A 219 -21.96 -25.17 21.07
CA HIS A 219 -23.01 -25.21 20.04
C HIS A 219 -23.87 -23.95 20.00
N LYS A 220 -23.61 -22.94 20.84
CA LYS A 220 -24.32 -21.66 20.78
C LYS A 220 -24.05 -20.98 19.45
N LYS A 221 -25.07 -20.37 18.87
CA LYS A 221 -24.92 -19.57 17.67
C LYS A 221 -24.14 -18.30 17.98
N SER A 222 -23.03 -18.10 17.30
CA SER A 222 -22.19 -16.90 17.46
C SER A 222 -21.69 -16.41 16.10
N ILE A 223 -21.64 -15.11 15.95
CA ILE A 223 -21.17 -14.46 14.72
C ILE A 223 -20.17 -13.36 15.06
N VAL A 224 -19.04 -13.35 14.35
CA VAL A 224 -18.14 -12.21 14.30
C VAL A 224 -18.20 -11.61 12.91
N ILE A 225 -18.45 -10.30 12.84
CA ILE A 225 -18.23 -9.54 11.62
C ILE A 225 -16.97 -8.71 11.79
N LEU A 226 -15.95 -9.07 11.02
CA LEU A 226 -14.70 -8.35 10.91
C LEU A 226 -14.80 -7.39 9.73
N VAL A 227 -14.84 -6.08 10.02
CA VAL A 227 -14.81 -5.04 9.00
C VAL A 227 -13.38 -4.52 8.89
N ILE A 228 -12.75 -4.77 7.77
CA ILE A 228 -11.42 -4.25 7.43
C ILE A 228 -11.62 -2.94 6.68
N GLY A 229 -11.31 -1.82 7.35
CA GLY A 229 -11.30 -0.49 6.77
C GLY A 229 -10.07 -0.28 5.89
N GLU A 230 -10.17 0.63 4.95
CA GLU A 230 -9.09 1.05 4.06
C GLU A 230 -8.61 2.45 4.46
N SER A 231 -7.30 2.61 4.68
CA SER A 231 -6.64 3.92 4.88
C SER A 231 -7.27 4.81 5.98
N ALA A 232 -7.95 4.23 6.97
CA ALA A 232 -8.62 5.00 8.01
C ALA A 232 -7.67 5.27 9.19
N ARG A 233 -7.43 6.56 9.50
CA ARG A 233 -6.60 6.99 10.62
C ARG A 233 -7.46 7.38 11.84
N SER A 234 -7.03 6.98 13.03
CA SER A 234 -7.82 7.15 14.26
C SER A 234 -8.08 8.62 14.60
N GLU A 235 -7.16 9.54 14.26
CA GLU A 235 -7.25 10.96 14.64
C GLU A 235 -8.42 11.72 14.01
N ASP A 236 -9.03 11.20 12.92
CA ASP A 236 -10.20 11.80 12.27
C ASP A 236 -11.55 11.19 12.72
N PHE A 237 -11.52 10.27 13.67
CA PHE A 237 -12.74 9.75 14.29
C PHE A 237 -13.12 10.54 15.53
N SER A 238 -14.34 11.08 15.59
CA SER A 238 -14.84 11.78 16.79
C SER A 238 -14.93 10.88 18.02
N LEU A 239 -15.00 9.57 17.85
CA LEU A 239 -14.89 8.57 18.93
C LEU A 239 -13.51 8.58 19.62
N TYR A 240 -12.49 9.12 18.97
CA TYR A 240 -11.13 9.28 19.51
C TYR A 240 -10.83 10.74 19.90
N GLY A 241 -11.85 11.60 19.95
CA GLY A 241 -11.71 13.00 20.38
C GLY A 241 -11.48 13.99 19.25
N TYR A 242 -11.66 13.60 18.00
CA TYR A 242 -11.63 14.53 16.88
C TYR A 242 -12.71 15.60 16.99
N LYS A 243 -12.37 16.85 16.65
CA LYS A 243 -13.25 18.00 16.85
C LYS A 243 -14.50 18.01 15.97
N LYS A 244 -14.39 17.51 14.74
CA LYS A 244 -15.53 17.37 13.84
C LYS A 244 -16.30 16.08 14.19
N ASN A 245 -17.62 16.14 14.13
CA ASN A 245 -18.47 14.99 14.43
C ASN A 245 -18.52 14.03 13.22
N THR A 246 -17.49 13.21 13.10
CA THR A 246 -17.33 12.22 12.02
C THR A 246 -18.01 10.87 12.33
N ASN A 247 -18.41 10.64 13.61
CA ASN A 247 -19.11 9.43 14.03
C ASN A 247 -20.48 9.74 14.67
N PRO A 248 -21.40 10.44 13.95
CA PRO A 248 -22.68 10.89 14.52
C PRO A 248 -23.65 9.76 14.84
N LEU A 249 -23.48 8.56 14.24
CA LEU A 249 -24.34 7.42 14.44
C LEU A 249 -23.79 6.45 15.49
N LEU A 250 -22.53 6.06 15.38
CA LEU A 250 -21.87 5.16 16.35
C LEU A 250 -21.84 5.76 17.75
N SER A 251 -21.66 7.06 17.89
CA SER A 251 -21.68 7.75 19.19
C SER A 251 -23.00 7.64 19.95
N LYS A 252 -24.10 7.25 19.28
CA LYS A 252 -25.42 7.05 19.86
C LYS A 252 -25.75 5.58 20.15
N ILE A 253 -24.87 4.67 19.73
CA ILE A 253 -25.05 3.23 19.94
C ILE A 253 -24.38 2.89 21.28
N ASN A 254 -25.13 2.23 22.19
CA ASN A 254 -24.57 1.69 23.40
C ASN A 254 -23.58 0.56 23.08
N ASP A 255 -22.64 0.32 23.98
CA ASP A 255 -21.66 -0.79 23.92
C ASP A 255 -20.69 -0.68 22.74
N ILE A 256 -20.43 0.54 22.26
CA ILE A 256 -19.32 0.86 21.38
C ILE A 256 -18.04 1.09 22.21
N HIS A 257 -17.01 0.34 21.92
CA HIS A 257 -15.70 0.44 22.55
C HIS A 257 -14.64 0.77 21.50
N SER A 258 -13.90 1.86 21.71
CA SER A 258 -12.81 2.29 20.83
C SER A 258 -11.47 2.10 21.53
N TYR A 259 -10.53 1.47 20.85
CA TYR A 259 -9.16 1.21 21.31
C TYR A 259 -8.16 1.92 20.41
N ASN A 260 -7.07 2.39 20.99
CA ASN A 260 -5.93 2.81 20.20
C ASN A 260 -5.24 1.58 19.63
N ALA A 261 -4.91 1.63 18.35
CA ALA A 261 -4.24 0.53 17.68
C ALA A 261 -3.22 1.05 16.66
N GLU A 262 -2.21 0.24 16.42
CA GLU A 262 -1.19 0.49 15.40
C GLU A 262 -1.26 -0.58 14.29
N SER A 263 -1.13 -0.12 13.05
CA SER A 263 -0.95 -1.02 11.91
C SER A 263 0.49 -1.52 11.86
N SER A 264 0.65 -2.75 11.39
CA SER A 264 1.97 -3.37 11.19
C SER A 264 2.64 -2.94 9.89
N ALA A 265 1.92 -2.21 9.03
CA ALA A 265 2.38 -1.75 7.74
C ALA A 265 1.64 -0.47 7.33
N THR A 266 2.13 0.18 6.31
CA THR A 266 1.57 1.41 5.75
C THR A 266 0.92 1.21 4.39
N TYR A 267 0.53 -0.02 4.04
CA TYR A 267 -0.10 -0.37 2.76
C TYR A 267 -0.95 -1.63 2.88
N THR A 268 -1.98 -1.71 2.06
CA THR A 268 -3.09 -2.67 2.15
C THR A 268 -2.66 -4.13 2.22
N THR A 269 -1.81 -4.60 1.30
CA THR A 269 -1.47 -6.03 1.24
C THR A 269 -0.81 -6.55 2.51
N ALA A 270 0.04 -5.75 3.16
CA ALA A 270 0.68 -6.14 4.40
C ALA A 270 -0.21 -5.90 5.62
N GLY A 271 -0.98 -4.82 5.65
CA GLY A 271 -1.94 -4.53 6.71
C GLY A 271 -3.01 -5.63 6.80
N VAL A 272 -3.67 -5.95 5.69
CA VAL A 272 -4.68 -7.03 5.63
C VAL A 272 -4.06 -8.38 6.02
N LYS A 273 -2.83 -8.68 5.56
CA LYS A 273 -2.12 -9.88 5.98
C LYS A 273 -1.95 -9.93 7.49
N SER A 274 -1.48 -8.85 8.13
CA SER A 274 -1.27 -8.78 9.57
C SER A 274 -2.56 -8.92 10.39
N ILE A 275 -3.69 -8.41 9.88
CA ILE A 275 -5.01 -8.61 10.50
C ILE A 275 -5.42 -10.08 10.52
N LEU A 276 -5.03 -10.83 9.49
CA LEU A 276 -5.48 -12.21 9.27
C LEU A 276 -4.48 -13.27 9.77
N GLU A 277 -3.26 -12.88 10.16
CA GLU A 277 -2.25 -13.78 10.70
C GLU A 277 -2.34 -13.91 12.23
N TYR A 278 -2.01 -15.10 12.74
CA TYR A 278 -2.06 -15.33 14.18
C TYR A 278 -0.87 -14.72 14.95
N LYS A 279 0.20 -14.34 14.27
CA LYS A 279 1.36 -13.63 14.83
C LYS A 279 2.23 -13.04 13.73
N ASP A 280 3.05 -12.08 14.07
CA ASP A 280 4.13 -11.59 13.22
C ASP A 280 5.18 -12.66 12.97
N THR A 281 5.42 -13.02 11.72
CA THR A 281 6.39 -14.06 11.33
C THR A 281 6.71 -13.98 9.83
N ASP A 282 7.96 -14.33 9.50
CA ASP A 282 8.40 -14.49 8.09
C ASP A 282 7.84 -15.77 7.43
N LYS A 283 7.25 -16.70 8.23
CA LYS A 283 6.69 -17.94 7.68
C LYS A 283 5.27 -17.71 7.17
N LEU A 284 4.96 -18.29 6.02
CA LEU A 284 3.63 -18.21 5.42
C LEU A 284 2.71 -19.27 6.05
N TYR A 285 1.98 -18.91 7.09
CA TYR A 285 0.91 -19.73 7.67
C TYR A 285 -0.44 -19.46 7.00
N GLU A 286 -1.38 -20.40 7.18
CA GLU A 286 -2.76 -20.17 6.74
C GLU A 286 -3.39 -19.00 7.52
N ILE A 287 -4.12 -18.17 6.80
CA ILE A 287 -4.79 -16.98 7.35
C ILE A 287 -6.10 -17.36 8.04
N LEU A 288 -6.59 -16.49 8.93
CA LEU A 288 -7.78 -16.68 9.75
C LEU A 288 -8.99 -17.26 8.99
N PRO A 289 -9.45 -16.71 7.84
CA PRO A 289 -10.61 -17.25 7.13
C PRO A 289 -10.38 -18.68 6.65
N ASN A 290 -9.19 -18.99 6.14
CA ASN A 290 -8.84 -20.32 5.65
C ASN A 290 -8.81 -21.34 6.80
N TYR A 291 -8.18 -20.92 7.92
CA TYR A 291 -8.10 -21.73 9.13
C TYR A 291 -9.48 -22.07 9.69
N LEU A 292 -10.36 -21.08 9.83
CA LEU A 292 -11.70 -21.25 10.34
C LEU A 292 -12.58 -22.09 9.42
N PHE A 293 -12.51 -21.83 8.09
CA PHE A 293 -13.24 -22.61 7.11
C PHE A 293 -12.85 -24.09 7.11
N ARG A 294 -11.54 -24.38 7.22
CA ARG A 294 -11.03 -25.76 7.33
C ARG A 294 -11.49 -26.46 8.61
N ASN A 295 -11.77 -25.70 9.67
CA ASN A 295 -12.24 -26.22 10.97
C ASN A 295 -13.77 -26.07 11.14
N HIS A 296 -14.55 -26.11 10.03
CA HIS A 296 -15.99 -26.15 10.02
C HIS A 296 -16.72 -24.94 10.63
N VAL A 297 -16.13 -23.76 10.49
CA VAL A 297 -16.80 -22.47 10.74
C VAL A 297 -17.40 -21.98 9.44
N GLY A 298 -18.58 -21.40 9.47
CA GLY A 298 -19.16 -20.68 8.33
C GLY A 298 -18.34 -19.42 8.07
N VAL A 299 -17.74 -19.30 6.88
CA VAL A 299 -16.90 -18.13 6.54
C VAL A 299 -17.40 -17.49 5.26
N PHE A 300 -17.68 -16.18 5.34
CA PHE A 300 -18.10 -15.35 4.22
C PHE A 300 -17.14 -14.18 4.05
N TRP A 301 -16.65 -13.96 2.83
CA TRP A 301 -15.81 -12.82 2.48
C TRP A 301 -16.53 -11.97 1.45
N ARG A 302 -16.69 -10.68 1.73
CA ARG A 302 -17.24 -9.68 0.82
C ARG A 302 -16.26 -8.52 0.71
N THR A 303 -15.95 -8.11 -0.51
CA THR A 303 -14.94 -7.07 -0.74
C THR A 303 -15.32 -6.13 -1.87
N THR A 304 -15.04 -4.85 -1.67
CA THR A 304 -14.99 -3.79 -2.68
C THR A 304 -13.55 -3.34 -2.92
N ASN A 305 -12.60 -3.96 -2.21
CA ASN A 305 -11.17 -3.68 -2.25
C ASN A 305 -10.38 -4.86 -2.83
N SER A 306 -9.06 -4.78 -2.81
CA SER A 306 -8.11 -5.80 -3.28
C SER A 306 -6.91 -5.89 -2.32
N GLY A 307 -5.97 -6.79 -2.60
CA GLY A 307 -4.72 -6.89 -1.83
C GLY A 307 -4.75 -7.93 -0.70
N GLU A 308 -5.84 -8.65 -0.51
CA GLU A 308 -5.91 -9.74 0.45
C GLU A 308 -5.02 -10.92 0.06
N PRO A 309 -4.47 -11.67 1.05
CA PRO A 309 -3.80 -12.93 0.80
C PRO A 309 -4.76 -13.95 0.18
N LYS A 310 -4.23 -15.03 -0.40
CA LYS A 310 -5.05 -16.06 -1.05
C LYS A 310 -6.10 -16.62 -0.10
N VAL A 311 -7.37 -16.33 -0.39
CA VAL A 311 -8.55 -16.78 0.35
C VAL A 311 -9.06 -18.10 -0.26
N ASN A 312 -9.10 -19.17 0.55
CA ASN A 312 -9.51 -20.51 0.15
C ASN A 312 -10.78 -20.93 0.89
N ILE A 313 -11.90 -20.22 0.64
CA ILE A 313 -13.22 -20.49 1.19
C ILE A 313 -14.26 -20.64 0.08
N LYS A 314 -15.45 -21.14 0.40
CA LYS A 314 -16.52 -21.32 -0.60
C LYS A 314 -17.24 -20.02 -0.95
N SER A 315 -17.40 -19.12 0.01
CA SER A 315 -18.21 -17.91 -0.15
C SER A 315 -17.32 -16.67 -0.17
N TYR A 316 -16.79 -16.37 -1.35
CA TYR A 316 -16.05 -15.15 -1.65
C TYR A 316 -16.82 -14.35 -2.70
N GLN A 317 -17.15 -13.09 -2.38
CA GLN A 317 -17.92 -12.19 -3.23
C GLN A 317 -17.15 -10.87 -3.39
N ASN A 318 -16.73 -10.58 -4.60
CA ASN A 318 -16.17 -9.28 -4.97
C ASN A 318 -17.27 -8.27 -5.31
N LYS A 319 -16.89 -7.02 -5.58
CA LYS A 319 -17.79 -5.91 -5.92
C LYS A 319 -18.77 -6.27 -7.02
N GLU A 320 -18.29 -6.85 -8.13
CA GLU A 320 -19.15 -7.20 -9.27
C GLU A 320 -20.20 -8.28 -8.94
N ALA A 321 -19.86 -9.20 -8.05
CA ALA A 321 -20.82 -10.22 -7.58
C ALA A 321 -21.89 -9.61 -6.65
N LEU A 322 -21.48 -8.65 -5.81
CA LEU A 322 -22.36 -7.95 -4.88
C LEU A 322 -23.29 -6.97 -5.59
N GLU A 323 -22.82 -6.26 -6.60
CA GLU A 323 -23.63 -5.33 -7.42
C GLU A 323 -24.80 -6.05 -8.11
N LYS A 324 -24.63 -7.33 -8.49
CA LYS A 324 -25.70 -8.12 -9.12
C LYS A 324 -26.88 -8.42 -8.19
N ILE A 325 -26.65 -8.45 -6.89
CA ILE A 325 -27.69 -8.73 -5.87
C ILE A 325 -28.16 -7.45 -5.17
N CYS A 326 -27.42 -6.37 -5.31
CA CYS A 326 -27.73 -5.09 -4.69
C CYS A 326 -29.00 -4.44 -5.31
N LYS A 327 -29.78 -3.78 -4.45
CA LYS A 327 -30.97 -3.02 -4.86
C LYS A 327 -30.91 -1.64 -4.21
N GLY A 328 -30.88 -0.58 -5.00
CA GLY A 328 -30.90 0.79 -4.48
C GLY A 328 -29.73 1.65 -4.92
N GLY A 329 -29.61 2.85 -4.34
CA GLY A 329 -28.62 3.86 -4.73
C GLY A 329 -27.20 3.68 -4.18
N GLY A 330 -27.03 2.77 -3.20
CA GLY A 330 -25.71 2.53 -2.54
C GLY A 330 -24.83 1.49 -3.24
N CYS A 331 -25.32 0.88 -4.33
CA CYS A 331 -24.64 -0.26 -4.99
C CYS A 331 -23.25 0.07 -5.56
N ALA A 332 -22.99 1.33 -5.92
CA ALA A 332 -21.69 1.76 -6.41
C ALA A 332 -20.64 1.99 -5.29
N TYR A 333 -21.07 1.98 -4.03
CA TYR A 333 -20.28 2.28 -2.85
C TYR A 333 -20.20 1.09 -1.89
N ASP A 334 -19.43 1.21 -0.82
CA ASP A 334 -19.20 0.11 0.15
C ASP A 334 -20.48 -0.39 0.87
N GLU A 335 -21.59 0.35 0.84
CA GLU A 335 -22.89 -0.13 1.29
C GLU A 335 -23.32 -1.42 0.57
N VAL A 336 -22.82 -1.68 -0.63
CA VAL A 336 -23.03 -2.93 -1.38
C VAL A 336 -22.62 -4.17 -0.58
N LEU A 337 -21.65 -4.05 0.33
CA LEU A 337 -21.19 -5.13 1.20
C LEU A 337 -22.29 -5.68 2.11
N LEU A 338 -23.30 -4.87 2.44
CA LEU A 338 -24.44 -5.25 3.29
C LEU A 338 -25.58 -5.91 2.49
N SER A 339 -25.55 -5.84 1.15
CA SER A 339 -26.65 -6.34 0.30
C SER A 339 -26.92 -7.83 0.48
N GLY A 340 -28.08 -8.21 1.06
CA GLY A 340 -28.45 -9.60 1.31
C GLY A 340 -27.54 -10.32 2.32
N LEU A 341 -26.82 -9.58 3.17
CA LEU A 341 -25.93 -10.17 4.17
C LEU A 341 -26.69 -10.93 5.24
N LYS A 342 -27.77 -10.35 5.76
CA LYS A 342 -28.62 -10.97 6.78
C LYS A 342 -29.20 -12.30 6.29
N GLU A 343 -29.72 -12.34 5.06
CA GLU A 343 -30.25 -13.55 4.43
C GLU A 343 -29.17 -14.62 4.26
N GLN A 344 -27.95 -14.23 3.87
CA GLN A 344 -26.83 -15.13 3.72
C GLN A 344 -26.43 -15.76 5.07
N ILE A 345 -26.38 -14.96 6.15
CA ILE A 345 -26.11 -15.43 7.51
C ILE A 345 -27.17 -16.41 7.95
N MET A 346 -28.45 -16.06 7.78
CA MET A 346 -29.58 -16.90 8.19
C MET A 346 -29.66 -18.22 7.42
N ALA A 347 -29.19 -18.25 6.18
CA ALA A 347 -29.13 -19.47 5.35
C ALA A 347 -27.95 -20.39 5.73
N SER A 348 -27.03 -19.94 6.58
CA SER A 348 -25.92 -20.76 7.02
C SER A 348 -26.38 -21.91 7.91
N LYS A 349 -25.77 -23.08 7.71
CA LYS A 349 -26.00 -24.26 8.55
C LYS A 349 -25.05 -24.32 9.77
N GLU A 350 -24.04 -23.47 9.78
CA GLU A 350 -23.02 -23.47 10.82
C GLU A 350 -23.44 -22.57 12.00
N ASN A 351 -23.19 -23.04 13.22
CA ASN A 351 -23.48 -22.27 14.43
C ASN A 351 -22.43 -21.18 14.72
N LYS A 352 -21.23 -21.33 14.20
CA LYS A 352 -20.13 -20.37 14.33
C LYS A 352 -19.87 -19.75 12.97
N ILE A 353 -19.95 -18.43 12.90
CA ILE A 353 -19.86 -17.69 11.63
C ILE A 353 -18.82 -16.57 11.77
N LEU A 354 -17.93 -16.46 10.79
CA LEU A 354 -17.10 -15.31 10.53
C LEU A 354 -17.52 -14.67 9.22
N VAL A 355 -17.88 -13.39 9.24
CA VAL A 355 -18.03 -12.57 8.05
C VAL A 355 -16.88 -11.58 7.98
N ILE A 356 -16.25 -11.45 6.83
CA ILE A 356 -15.25 -10.42 6.57
C ILE A 356 -15.83 -9.46 5.53
N LEU A 357 -15.85 -8.17 5.89
CA LEU A 357 -16.22 -7.06 5.01
C LEU A 357 -14.98 -6.22 4.78
N HIS A 358 -14.44 -6.21 3.56
CA HIS A 358 -13.25 -5.46 3.21
C HIS A 358 -13.63 -4.26 2.37
N THR A 359 -13.54 -3.06 2.94
CA THR A 359 -14.02 -1.79 2.38
C THR A 359 -12.95 -1.07 1.58
N SER A 360 -13.34 -0.10 0.74
CA SER A 360 -12.46 0.78 -0.03
C SER A 360 -12.71 2.27 0.24
N THR A 361 -13.52 2.61 1.23
CA THR A 361 -14.10 3.95 1.41
C THR A 361 -13.07 5.07 1.55
N SER A 362 -12.01 4.93 2.35
CA SER A 362 -11.06 6.02 2.59
C SER A 362 -9.82 5.97 1.70
N HIS A 363 -9.82 5.16 0.64
CA HIS A 363 -8.70 5.07 -0.30
C HIS A 363 -8.59 6.32 -1.18
N GLY A 364 -7.44 7.00 -1.12
CA GLY A 364 -7.11 8.16 -1.96
C GLY A 364 -6.78 7.81 -3.42
N PRO A 365 -6.46 8.81 -4.25
CA PRO A 365 -6.50 10.23 -3.94
C PRO A 365 -7.90 10.86 -4.11
N SER A 366 -8.87 10.13 -4.68
CA SER A 366 -10.21 10.66 -5.02
C SER A 366 -11.22 10.49 -3.88
N TYR A 367 -10.90 10.96 -2.66
CA TYR A 367 -11.77 10.80 -1.49
C TYR A 367 -13.21 11.25 -1.74
N TYR A 368 -13.41 12.37 -2.45
CA TYR A 368 -14.73 12.92 -2.77
C TYR A 368 -15.63 12.01 -3.60
N LYS A 369 -15.08 10.95 -4.23
CA LYS A 369 -15.82 9.94 -5.00
C LYS A 369 -16.13 8.68 -4.19
N LYS A 370 -15.67 8.58 -2.96
CA LYS A 370 -15.74 7.34 -2.16
C LYS A 370 -16.99 7.23 -1.30
N TYR A 371 -17.85 8.24 -1.32
CA TYR A 371 -19.10 8.26 -0.57
C TYR A 371 -20.26 8.83 -1.42
N PRO A 372 -21.51 8.41 -1.17
CA PRO A 372 -22.68 9.00 -1.81
C PRO A 372 -22.85 10.49 -1.46
N PRO A 373 -23.45 11.32 -2.34
CA PRO A 373 -23.57 12.77 -2.13
C PRO A 373 -24.21 13.21 -0.81
N GLN A 374 -25.13 12.41 -0.24
CA GLN A 374 -25.75 12.72 1.05
C GLN A 374 -24.77 12.69 2.23
N PHE A 375 -23.59 12.11 2.08
CA PHE A 375 -22.52 12.09 3.07
C PHE A 375 -21.48 13.19 2.88
N ASN A 376 -21.67 14.10 1.92
CA ASN A 376 -20.86 15.31 1.77
C ASN A 376 -21.23 16.35 2.84
N LYS A 377 -20.85 16.07 4.10
CA LYS A 377 -21.23 16.87 5.28
C LYS A 377 -20.29 18.05 5.54
N PHE A 378 -19.01 17.86 5.24
CA PHE A 378 -17.98 18.88 5.41
C PHE A 378 -17.60 19.44 4.06
N THR A 379 -17.69 20.75 3.88
CA THR A 379 -17.44 21.46 2.62
C THR A 379 -16.66 22.75 2.88
N PRO A 380 -15.87 23.25 1.90
CA PRO A 380 -15.66 22.69 0.56
C PRO A 380 -14.82 21.41 0.59
N VAL A 381 -14.81 20.63 -0.51
CA VAL A 381 -14.03 19.38 -0.63
C VAL A 381 -12.99 19.48 -1.74
N CYS A 382 -11.88 18.76 -1.57
CA CYS A 382 -10.86 18.59 -2.59
C CYS A 382 -11.38 17.68 -3.70
N GLU A 383 -11.57 18.21 -4.90
CA GLU A 383 -11.98 17.46 -6.10
C GLU A 383 -10.78 17.15 -7.03
N SER A 384 -9.55 17.39 -6.56
CA SER A 384 -8.33 17.10 -7.30
C SER A 384 -7.71 15.78 -6.85
N VAL A 385 -7.13 15.04 -7.80
CA VAL A 385 -6.27 13.89 -7.50
C VAL A 385 -4.86 14.32 -7.10
N GLU A 386 -4.45 15.53 -7.46
CA GLU A 386 -3.21 16.15 -7.02
C GLU A 386 -3.47 16.88 -5.69
N LEU A 387 -3.40 16.12 -4.60
CA LEU A 387 -3.86 16.55 -3.27
C LEU A 387 -3.17 17.83 -2.76
N ALA A 388 -1.91 18.04 -3.14
CA ALA A 388 -1.15 19.24 -2.80
C ALA A 388 -1.72 20.53 -3.44
N ASN A 389 -2.58 20.43 -4.44
CA ASN A 389 -3.23 21.60 -5.07
C ASN A 389 -4.48 22.08 -4.30
N CYS A 390 -4.95 21.29 -3.36
CA CYS A 390 -6.07 21.66 -2.50
C CYS A 390 -5.58 22.34 -1.21
N SER A 391 -6.42 23.17 -0.65
CA SER A 391 -6.19 23.65 0.73
C SER A 391 -6.26 22.46 1.70
N LYS A 392 -5.61 22.60 2.86
CA LYS A 392 -5.68 21.60 3.94
C LYS A 392 -7.13 21.35 4.36
N GLU A 393 -7.96 22.38 4.41
CA GLU A 393 -9.37 22.27 4.77
C GLU A 393 -10.15 21.44 3.77
N GLU A 394 -10.04 21.73 2.46
CA GLU A 394 -10.72 20.97 1.40
C GLU A 394 -10.33 19.49 1.42
N LEU A 395 -9.03 19.21 1.57
CA LEU A 395 -8.53 17.84 1.63
C LEU A 395 -9.04 17.09 2.85
N THR A 396 -8.95 17.73 4.03
CA THR A 396 -9.43 17.12 5.28
C THR A 396 -10.96 16.94 5.24
N ASN A 397 -11.72 17.89 4.68
CA ASN A 397 -13.18 17.74 4.53
C ASN A 397 -13.55 16.55 3.63
N ALA A 398 -12.85 16.39 2.50
CA ALA A 398 -13.09 15.27 1.59
C ALA A 398 -12.83 13.92 2.28
N TYR A 399 -11.76 13.84 3.06
CA TYR A 399 -11.40 12.66 3.85
C TYR A 399 -12.39 12.41 5.01
N ASP A 400 -12.73 13.42 5.79
CA ASP A 400 -13.68 13.32 6.90
C ASP A 400 -15.05 12.79 6.46
N ASN A 401 -15.49 13.18 5.27
CA ASN A 401 -16.73 12.66 4.69
C ASN A 401 -16.67 11.15 4.42
N THR A 402 -15.50 10.58 4.14
CA THR A 402 -15.32 9.12 4.03
C THR A 402 -15.51 8.46 5.40
N ILE A 403 -15.05 9.10 6.47
CA ILE A 403 -15.23 8.61 7.86
C ILE A 403 -16.69 8.68 8.27
N VAL A 404 -17.42 9.75 7.90
CA VAL A 404 -18.89 9.83 8.12
C VAL A 404 -19.63 8.72 7.38
N TYR A 405 -19.18 8.35 6.19
CA TYR A 405 -19.78 7.25 5.45
C TYR A 405 -19.43 5.89 6.06
N THR A 406 -18.21 5.71 6.54
CA THR A 406 -17.82 4.53 7.33
C THR A 406 -18.69 4.39 8.59
N ASP A 407 -18.94 5.49 9.32
CA ASP A 407 -19.83 5.52 10.48
C ASP A 407 -21.23 5.00 10.13
N TYR A 408 -21.79 5.43 8.99
CA TYR A 408 -23.09 4.97 8.51
C TYR A 408 -23.09 3.47 8.20
N ILE A 409 -22.05 2.95 7.52
CA ILE A 409 -21.96 1.52 7.18
C ILE A 409 -21.91 0.68 8.47
N LEU A 410 -21.05 1.05 9.43
CA LEU A 410 -20.90 0.33 10.69
C LEU A 410 -22.18 0.37 11.54
N ALA A 411 -22.84 1.54 11.61
CA ALA A 411 -24.09 1.68 12.33
C ALA A 411 -25.22 0.85 11.69
N SER A 412 -25.30 0.82 10.36
CA SER A 412 -26.26 0.01 9.61
C SER A 412 -26.02 -1.49 9.85
N LEU A 413 -24.78 -1.93 9.81
CA LEU A 413 -24.36 -3.30 10.12
C LEU A 413 -24.78 -3.72 11.54
N ILE A 414 -24.53 -2.86 12.54
CA ILE A 414 -24.95 -3.12 13.92
C ILE A 414 -26.48 -3.24 14.00
N GLY A 415 -27.21 -2.42 13.21
CA GLY A 415 -28.66 -2.53 13.09
C GLY A 415 -29.11 -3.92 12.62
N GLU A 416 -28.49 -4.44 11.55
CA GLU A 416 -28.76 -5.79 11.05
C GLU A 416 -28.41 -6.89 12.08
N LEU A 417 -27.29 -6.72 12.80
CA LEU A 417 -26.87 -7.68 13.83
C LEU A 417 -27.84 -7.72 15.03
N LYS A 418 -28.39 -6.59 15.43
CA LYS A 418 -29.43 -6.51 16.48
C LYS A 418 -30.69 -7.29 16.14
N ASP A 419 -31.00 -7.45 14.86
CA ASP A 419 -32.12 -8.24 14.38
C ASP A 419 -31.89 -9.76 14.42
N LEU A 420 -30.61 -10.20 14.50
CA LEU A 420 -30.19 -11.60 14.57
C LEU A 420 -30.23 -12.13 16.02
N LYS A 421 -31.38 -12.07 16.67
CA LYS A 421 -31.58 -12.36 18.12
C LYS A 421 -31.11 -13.75 18.56
N ASP A 422 -31.04 -14.71 17.64
CA ASP A 422 -30.57 -16.07 17.94
C ASP A 422 -29.05 -16.18 18.01
N TYR A 423 -28.32 -15.12 17.59
CA TYR A 423 -26.87 -15.10 17.55
C TYR A 423 -26.30 -14.19 18.64
N ASN A 424 -25.29 -14.70 19.32
CA ASN A 424 -24.38 -13.83 20.04
C ASN A 424 -23.45 -13.17 19.02
N SER A 425 -23.47 -11.84 18.90
CA SER A 425 -22.88 -11.10 17.80
C SER A 425 -21.77 -10.15 18.28
N CYS A 426 -20.67 -10.11 17.54
CA CYS A 426 -19.59 -9.16 17.71
C CYS A 426 -19.25 -8.52 16.37
N MET A 427 -19.12 -7.19 16.36
CA MET A 427 -18.49 -6.46 15.26
C MET A 427 -17.10 -5.96 15.71
N ILE A 428 -16.09 -6.21 14.90
CA ILE A 428 -14.75 -5.64 15.04
C ILE A 428 -14.45 -4.85 13.79
N PHE A 429 -14.20 -3.56 13.91
CA PHE A 429 -13.72 -2.70 12.85
C PHE A 429 -12.31 -2.22 13.17
N LEU A 430 -11.40 -2.34 12.21
CA LEU A 430 -10.09 -1.72 12.24
C LEU A 430 -9.64 -1.42 10.82
N SER A 431 -8.70 -0.46 10.67
CA SER A 431 -8.11 -0.20 9.36
C SER A 431 -6.91 -1.09 9.08
N ASP A 432 -6.62 -1.29 7.82
CA ASP A 432 -5.41 -1.97 7.35
C ASP A 432 -4.16 -1.10 7.56
N HIS A 433 -4.26 0.22 7.37
CA HIS A 433 -3.26 1.26 7.68
C HIS A 433 -3.94 2.62 7.82
N GLY A 434 -3.18 3.64 8.15
CA GLY A 434 -3.64 5.01 8.15
C GLY A 434 -3.27 5.74 6.85
N GLU A 435 -3.36 7.10 6.86
CA GLU A 435 -3.23 7.94 5.67
C GLU A 435 -2.56 9.27 6.00
N SER A 436 -1.73 9.81 5.09
CA SER A 436 -1.20 11.17 5.20
C SER A 436 -2.02 12.13 4.34
N LEU A 437 -2.39 13.26 4.93
CA LEU A 437 -3.15 14.34 4.29
C LEU A 437 -2.33 15.65 4.22
N GLY A 438 -1.04 15.55 3.91
CA GLY A 438 -0.13 16.70 3.77
C GLY A 438 0.79 16.93 4.97
N GLU A 439 0.80 16.05 5.97
CA GLU A 439 1.78 16.08 7.05
C GLU A 439 3.18 15.89 6.46
N ASP A 440 4.11 16.77 6.83
CA ASP A 440 5.48 16.81 6.28
C ASP A 440 5.55 16.81 4.74
N ASN A 441 4.54 17.38 4.08
CA ASN A 441 4.32 17.32 2.62
C ASN A 441 4.17 15.89 2.07
N LEU A 442 3.77 14.94 2.89
CA LEU A 442 3.46 13.58 2.49
C LEU A 442 1.95 13.44 2.27
N TYR A 443 1.59 12.76 1.21
CA TYR A 443 0.21 12.46 0.85
C TYR A 443 0.06 10.97 0.61
N MET A 444 -1.14 10.43 0.86
CA MET A 444 -1.39 9.02 0.73
C MET A 444 -0.62 8.16 1.76
N HIS A 445 -0.34 6.94 1.43
CA HIS A 445 0.28 5.92 2.28
C HIS A 445 1.44 5.20 1.57
N GLY A 446 2.05 4.19 2.20
CA GLY A 446 3.12 3.39 1.59
C GLY A 446 4.53 3.90 1.89
N ILE A 447 4.69 4.83 2.81
CA ILE A 447 6.02 5.22 3.31
C ILE A 447 6.57 4.05 4.14
N PRO A 448 7.85 3.69 4.00
CA PRO A 448 8.44 2.62 4.81
C PRO A 448 8.19 2.84 6.30
N ILE A 449 7.65 1.85 7.00
CA ILE A 449 7.16 1.98 8.38
C ILE A 449 8.19 2.59 9.35
N SER A 450 9.49 2.38 9.11
CA SER A 450 10.56 2.92 9.96
C SER A 450 10.70 4.45 9.93
N ILE A 451 10.09 5.11 8.94
CA ILE A 451 10.13 6.57 8.74
C ILE A 451 8.74 7.14 8.45
N ALA A 452 7.71 6.31 8.52
CA ALA A 452 6.34 6.72 8.27
C ALA A 452 5.84 7.66 9.39
N PRO A 453 5.06 8.68 9.05
CA PRO A 453 4.37 9.49 10.04
C PRO A 453 3.32 8.65 10.78
N LYS A 454 3.00 9.04 12.02
CA LYS A 454 2.00 8.34 12.83
C LYS A 454 0.64 8.22 12.15
N GLN A 455 0.28 9.20 11.35
CA GLN A 455 -0.95 9.22 10.57
C GLN A 455 -1.12 8.01 9.65
N GLN A 456 -0.02 7.39 9.21
CA GLN A 456 -0.06 6.15 8.42
C GLN A 456 -0.06 4.88 9.27
N ILE A 457 0.13 5.01 10.60
CA ILE A 457 0.31 3.89 11.53
C ILE A 457 -0.85 3.81 12.53
N ASP A 458 -1.28 4.95 13.09
CA ASP A 458 -2.31 5.01 14.13
C ASP A 458 -3.70 4.79 13.52
N ILE A 459 -4.29 3.62 13.78
CA ILE A 459 -5.56 3.18 13.19
C ILE A 459 -6.67 3.06 14.24
N PRO A 460 -7.95 3.23 13.87
CA PRO A 460 -9.07 2.91 14.74
C PRO A 460 -9.20 1.41 14.94
N PHE A 461 -9.61 1.01 16.15
CA PHE A 461 -10.02 -0.34 16.48
C PHE A 461 -11.31 -0.24 17.31
N ILE A 462 -12.46 -0.52 16.67
CA ILE A 462 -13.80 -0.33 17.25
C ILE A 462 -14.47 -1.68 17.42
N VAL A 463 -15.02 -1.93 18.60
CA VAL A 463 -15.72 -3.17 18.93
C VAL A 463 -17.13 -2.87 19.41
N TRP A 464 -18.09 -3.66 18.92
CA TRP A 464 -19.45 -3.69 19.43
C TRP A 464 -19.86 -5.13 19.78
N LEU A 465 -20.60 -5.31 20.87
CA LEU A 465 -21.10 -6.59 21.34
C LEU A 465 -22.63 -6.54 21.47
N SER A 466 -23.31 -7.63 21.11
CA SER A 466 -24.76 -7.73 21.23
C SER A 466 -25.24 -7.96 22.67
N ASP A 467 -24.37 -8.45 23.55
CA ASP A 467 -24.65 -8.77 24.93
C ASP A 467 -23.38 -8.78 25.82
N ASP A 468 -23.55 -9.00 27.11
CA ASP A 468 -22.51 -9.03 28.13
C ASP A 468 -21.84 -10.41 28.30
N SER A 469 -22.03 -11.34 27.36
CA SER A 469 -21.47 -12.71 27.46
C SER A 469 -19.94 -12.73 27.43
N LYS A 470 -19.33 -11.71 26.87
CA LYS A 470 -17.87 -11.46 26.89
C LYS A 470 -17.58 -10.08 27.45
N LYS A 471 -16.56 -9.98 28.28
CA LYS A 471 -16.08 -8.71 28.83
C LYS A 471 -14.77 -8.30 28.13
N LEU A 472 -14.72 -7.07 27.70
CA LEU A 472 -13.53 -6.50 27.05
C LEU A 472 -12.44 -6.17 28.09
N LYS A 473 -11.19 -6.32 27.71
CA LYS A 473 -10.04 -5.84 28.49
C LYS A 473 -10.06 -4.31 28.52
N PRO A 474 -9.54 -3.67 29.58
CA PRO A 474 -9.39 -2.21 29.61
C PRO A 474 -8.37 -1.75 28.55
N ASN A 475 -8.40 -0.45 28.27
CA ASN A 475 -7.59 0.24 27.26
C ASN A 475 -6.12 -0.21 27.27
N GLU A 476 -5.76 -1.04 26.32
CA GLU A 476 -4.40 -1.39 25.96
C GLU A 476 -4.16 -0.90 24.53
N MET A 477 -2.91 -0.61 24.18
CA MET A 477 -2.54 -0.39 22.79
C MET A 477 -2.65 -1.73 22.05
N LEU A 478 -3.49 -1.80 21.04
CA LEU A 478 -3.71 -3.02 20.26
C LEU A 478 -2.84 -3.01 18.99
N SER A 479 -2.67 -4.18 18.40
CA SER A 479 -2.12 -4.38 17.07
C SER A 479 -3.11 -5.19 16.24
N GLN A 480 -2.88 -5.23 14.96
CA GLN A 480 -3.70 -6.00 14.02
C GLN A 480 -3.75 -7.51 14.35
N HIS A 481 -2.68 -8.07 14.91
CA HIS A 481 -2.62 -9.48 15.29
C HIS A 481 -3.58 -9.88 16.43
N HIS A 482 -4.13 -8.91 17.18
CA HIS A 482 -5.16 -9.20 18.20
C HIS A 482 -6.45 -9.74 17.59
N VAL A 483 -6.72 -9.44 16.32
CA VAL A 483 -7.95 -9.89 15.63
C VAL A 483 -8.06 -11.39 15.59
N PHE A 484 -7.01 -12.11 15.19
CA PHE A 484 -7.03 -13.56 15.04
C PHE A 484 -7.47 -14.24 16.35
N HIS A 485 -6.82 -13.89 17.45
CA HIS A 485 -7.09 -14.48 18.76
C HIS A 485 -8.43 -14.06 19.35
N SER A 486 -8.86 -12.83 19.10
CA SER A 486 -10.16 -12.31 19.54
C SER A 486 -11.32 -13.01 18.84
N VAL A 487 -11.19 -13.27 17.54
CA VAL A 487 -12.18 -14.05 16.77
C VAL A 487 -12.31 -15.48 17.30
N LEU A 488 -11.17 -16.16 17.57
CA LEU A 488 -11.19 -17.50 18.17
C LEU A 488 -11.88 -17.50 19.53
N ASP A 489 -11.57 -16.52 20.36
CA ASP A 489 -12.13 -16.39 21.72
C ASP A 489 -13.64 -16.16 21.69
N PHE A 490 -14.10 -15.19 20.89
CA PHE A 490 -15.54 -14.88 20.78
C PHE A 490 -16.35 -16.07 20.26
N LEU A 491 -15.85 -16.74 19.23
CA LEU A 491 -16.48 -17.93 18.66
C LEU A 491 -16.32 -19.19 19.52
N ALA A 492 -15.65 -19.10 20.68
CA ALA A 492 -15.36 -20.22 21.57
C ALA A 492 -14.64 -21.39 20.87
N ILE A 493 -13.69 -21.07 19.99
CA ILE A 493 -12.90 -22.05 19.23
C ILE A 493 -11.63 -22.37 20.01
N LYS A 494 -11.47 -23.61 20.39
CA LYS A 494 -10.25 -24.10 21.07
C LYS A 494 -9.19 -24.44 20.04
N SER A 495 -8.04 -23.80 20.15
CA SER A 495 -6.91 -23.99 19.25
C SER A 495 -5.60 -24.00 20.01
N PRO A 496 -4.63 -24.88 19.64
CA PRO A 496 -3.30 -24.89 20.26
C PRO A 496 -2.49 -23.61 20.05
N ILE A 497 -2.84 -22.79 19.03
CA ILE A 497 -2.18 -21.52 18.74
C ILE A 497 -2.85 -20.31 19.41
N TYR A 498 -3.96 -20.52 20.11
CA TYR A 498 -4.65 -19.45 20.80
C TYR A 498 -3.80 -18.88 21.93
N ASP A 499 -3.66 -17.55 21.93
CA ASP A 499 -3.00 -16.80 23.01
C ASP A 499 -4.02 -15.84 23.64
N GLN A 500 -4.30 -16.06 24.94
CA GLN A 500 -5.21 -15.22 25.73
C GLN A 500 -4.71 -13.77 25.85
N ASN A 501 -3.40 -13.55 25.82
CA ASN A 501 -2.86 -12.18 25.91
C ASN A 501 -3.18 -11.36 24.65
N MET A 502 -3.27 -12.05 23.52
CA MET A 502 -3.60 -11.43 22.22
C MET A 502 -5.12 -11.35 21.97
N SER A 503 -5.97 -11.87 22.85
CA SER A 503 -7.43 -11.64 22.79
C SER A 503 -7.78 -10.32 23.48
N ILE A 504 -8.73 -9.57 22.89
CA ILE A 504 -9.29 -8.36 23.50
C ILE A 504 -10.27 -8.67 24.65
N PHE A 505 -10.63 -9.93 24.84
CA PHE A 505 -11.58 -10.37 25.88
C PHE A 505 -10.87 -10.78 27.15
N LYS A 506 -11.51 -10.48 28.28
CA LYS A 506 -11.11 -10.99 29.60
C LYS A 506 -11.33 -12.51 29.65
N LYS A 507 -10.53 -13.17 30.49
CA LYS A 507 -10.67 -14.60 30.73
C LYS A 507 -11.97 -14.91 31.46
#